data_2094f176d49afe429ae00a1aaf7fd4f8
#
_entry.id   2094f176d49afe429ae00a1aaf7fd4f8
#
_cell.length_a   1.000
_cell.length_b   1.000
_cell.length_c   1.000
_cell.angle_alpha   90.00
_cell.angle_beta   90.00
_cell.angle_gamma   90.00
#
_symmetry.space_group_name_H-M   'P 1'
#
loop_
_entity.id
_entity.type
_entity.pdbx_description
1 polymer ?
#
loop_
_entity_poly.entity_id
_entity_poly.type
_entity_poly.pdbx_seq_one_letter_code
_entity_poly.pdbx_strand_id
1 'polypeptide(L)'
;MEVRRCMKCMHDLSGGIAYCPECGRAYGSVHAEPFALKPGTILNGKYLMGEMLGQGGFGITYIGLDLLLQQKVAIKEYFPTCTGMVSRENRSTVVWSSAMVGKTGTQRGFDSFLKEARKMAKLGGIPNVVGVKSVFTQNETAYIVMDFIEGETLQQKMQKNGPMDFDSCIRLMTPIMQSLAEVHKHGIIHRDISPDNIMVQPDGKPVLLDLGAAKDLDIQGKDGSIQTTQMVAKQGFSPIEQYRKNASVGPWTDVYSMAATIYYCCTGVLPPSATDRMIEDTLTCRPRLTK
;
A
#
# COMPACT_ATOMS: atom_id res chain seq x y z
N MET A 1 -16.34 -26.51 12.86
CA MET A 1 -17.35 -25.69 12.12
C MET A 1 -16.70 -25.17 10.88
N GLU A 2 -17.30 -25.40 9.73
CA GLU A 2 -16.82 -24.86 8.45
C GLU A 2 -17.04 -23.34 8.46
N VAL A 3 -15.99 -22.57 8.32
CA VAL A 3 -16.07 -21.10 8.30
C VAL A 3 -16.58 -20.68 6.93
N ARG A 4 -17.87 -20.40 6.81
CA ARG A 4 -18.49 -19.96 5.55
C ARG A 4 -18.42 -18.43 5.46
N ARG A 5 -17.45 -17.93 4.72
CA ARG A 5 -17.22 -16.49 4.51
C ARG A 5 -17.23 -16.14 3.03
N CYS A 6 -17.67 -14.94 2.72
CA CYS A 6 -17.49 -14.37 1.40
C CYS A 6 -16.03 -13.97 1.21
N MET A 7 -15.34 -14.56 0.24
CA MET A 7 -13.90 -14.30 0.03
C MET A 7 -13.63 -12.88 -0.48
N LYS A 8 -14.65 -12.16 -0.96
CA LYS A 8 -14.51 -10.78 -1.43
C LYS A 8 -14.63 -9.73 -0.30
N CYS A 9 -15.50 -9.96 0.69
CA CYS A 9 -15.79 -8.94 1.72
C CYS A 9 -15.79 -9.48 3.15
N MET A 10 -15.47 -10.76 3.36
CA MET A 10 -15.44 -11.45 4.65
C MET A 10 -16.80 -11.49 5.40
N HIS A 11 -17.90 -11.14 4.74
CA HIS A 11 -19.24 -11.27 5.32
C HIS A 11 -19.54 -12.72 5.68
N ASP A 12 -20.23 -12.93 6.80
CA ASP A 12 -20.65 -14.27 7.26
C ASP A 12 -21.76 -14.83 6.36
N LEU A 13 -21.54 -16.01 5.82
CA LEU A 13 -22.51 -16.75 5.01
C LEU A 13 -23.04 -18.00 5.70
N SER A 14 -23.00 -18.02 7.03
CA SER A 14 -23.63 -19.07 7.85
C SER A 14 -25.13 -19.15 7.51
N GLY A 15 -25.69 -20.37 7.49
CA GLY A 15 -27.12 -20.57 7.19
C GLY A 15 -27.44 -20.87 5.74
N GLY A 16 -26.45 -21.17 4.88
CA GLY A 16 -26.70 -21.67 3.52
C GLY A 16 -27.06 -20.61 2.49
N ILE A 17 -26.69 -19.35 2.74
CA ILE A 17 -26.94 -18.21 1.86
C ILE A 17 -26.20 -18.42 0.52
N ALA A 18 -26.94 -18.36 -0.60
CA ALA A 18 -26.39 -18.56 -1.94
C ALA A 18 -25.64 -17.34 -2.50
N TYR A 19 -26.05 -16.13 -2.09
CA TYR A 19 -25.42 -14.86 -2.51
C TYR A 19 -25.11 -14.01 -1.29
N CYS A 20 -23.93 -13.40 -1.29
CA CYS A 20 -23.51 -12.49 -0.22
C CYS A 20 -24.41 -11.25 -0.17
N PRO A 21 -25.12 -10.96 0.93
CA PRO A 21 -26.00 -9.81 1.03
C PRO A 21 -25.25 -8.48 0.99
N GLU A 22 -23.98 -8.47 1.37
CA GLU A 22 -23.13 -7.27 1.42
C GLU A 22 -22.61 -6.86 0.03
N CYS A 23 -22.10 -7.82 -0.76
CA CYS A 23 -21.44 -7.52 -2.02
C CYS A 23 -22.05 -8.21 -3.26
N GLY A 24 -23.16 -8.93 -3.09
CA GLY A 24 -23.90 -9.60 -4.16
C GLY A 24 -23.23 -10.82 -4.79
N ARG A 25 -22.02 -11.21 -4.33
CA ARG A 25 -21.29 -12.32 -4.93
C ARG A 25 -21.91 -13.69 -4.56
N ALA A 26 -21.96 -14.59 -5.54
CA ALA A 26 -22.40 -15.96 -5.32
C ALA A 26 -21.42 -16.70 -4.39
N TYR A 27 -21.94 -17.53 -3.48
CA TYR A 27 -21.13 -18.39 -2.62
C TYR A 27 -20.28 -19.35 -3.47
N GLY A 28 -19.01 -19.51 -3.07
CA GLY A 28 -18.05 -20.35 -3.80
C GLY A 28 -17.46 -19.71 -5.06
N SER A 29 -18.00 -18.58 -5.52
CA SER A 29 -17.37 -17.81 -6.58
C SER A 29 -16.17 -17.05 -6.00
N VAL A 30 -14.98 -17.39 -6.49
CA VAL A 30 -13.71 -16.84 -6.03
C VAL A 30 -12.91 -16.31 -7.21
N HIS A 31 -12.48 -15.07 -7.14
CA HIS A 31 -11.52 -14.50 -8.08
C HIS A 31 -10.11 -14.62 -7.50
N ALA A 32 -9.22 -15.28 -8.21
CA ALA A 32 -7.85 -15.49 -7.77
C ALA A 32 -6.88 -15.40 -8.93
N GLU A 33 -6.00 -14.42 -8.89
CA GLU A 33 -4.89 -14.31 -9.82
C GLU A 33 -3.92 -15.48 -9.64
N PRO A 34 -3.29 -15.98 -10.72
CA PRO A 34 -2.39 -17.13 -10.66
C PRO A 34 -1.22 -16.96 -9.68
N PHE A 35 -0.73 -15.73 -9.53
CA PHE A 35 0.38 -15.36 -8.64
C PHE A 35 -0.07 -15.04 -7.21
N ALA A 36 -1.36 -14.90 -6.96
CA ALA A 36 -1.89 -14.58 -5.64
C ALA A 36 -2.10 -15.84 -4.79
N LEU A 37 -2.13 -15.66 -3.47
CA LEU A 37 -2.55 -16.70 -2.55
C LEU A 37 -3.98 -17.15 -2.87
N LYS A 38 -4.22 -18.45 -2.70
CA LYS A 38 -5.57 -18.99 -2.89
C LYS A 38 -6.48 -18.47 -1.76
N PRO A 39 -7.60 -17.82 -2.09
CA PRO A 39 -8.61 -17.46 -1.10
C PRO A 39 -9.09 -18.70 -0.33
N GLY A 40 -9.33 -18.54 0.97
CA GLY A 40 -9.60 -19.64 1.89
C GLY A 40 -8.34 -20.20 2.58
N THR A 41 -7.14 -19.76 2.19
CA THR A 41 -5.89 -20.12 2.90
C THR A 41 -5.91 -19.53 4.30
N ILE A 42 -5.47 -20.31 5.31
CA ILE A 42 -5.28 -19.82 6.67
C ILE A 42 -3.80 -19.58 6.91
N LEU A 43 -3.45 -18.33 7.22
CA LEU A 43 -2.11 -17.93 7.59
C LEU A 43 -1.96 -17.83 9.11
N ASN A 44 -0.78 -18.25 9.59
CA ASN A 44 -0.40 -18.23 11.01
C ASN A 44 -1.46 -18.88 11.93
N GLY A 45 -2.22 -19.86 11.41
CA GLY A 45 -3.32 -20.53 12.15
C GLY A 45 -4.45 -19.59 12.57
N LYS A 46 -4.45 -18.33 12.16
CA LYS A 46 -5.31 -17.28 12.70
C LYS A 46 -6.02 -16.43 11.63
N TYR A 47 -5.41 -16.22 10.49
CA TYR A 47 -5.92 -15.29 9.49
C TYR A 47 -6.46 -16.03 8.27
N LEU A 48 -7.76 -15.95 8.05
CA LEU A 48 -8.40 -16.46 6.83
C LEU A 48 -8.19 -15.45 5.72
N MET A 49 -7.59 -15.89 4.62
CA MET A 49 -7.32 -15.05 3.44
C MET A 49 -8.51 -15.02 2.50
N GLY A 50 -8.87 -13.83 2.06
CA GLY A 50 -9.81 -13.59 0.97
C GLY A 50 -9.13 -13.26 -0.35
N GLU A 51 -9.83 -12.52 -1.19
CA GLU A 51 -9.34 -12.06 -2.48
C GLU A 51 -8.32 -10.94 -2.35
N MET A 52 -7.56 -10.75 -3.40
CA MET A 52 -6.62 -9.64 -3.54
C MET A 52 -7.38 -8.31 -3.59
N LEU A 53 -6.95 -7.35 -2.77
CA LEU A 53 -7.43 -5.96 -2.79
C LEU A 53 -6.64 -5.12 -3.80
N GLY A 54 -5.35 -5.42 -3.95
CA GLY A 54 -4.46 -4.71 -4.85
C GLY A 54 -3.06 -5.29 -4.86
N GLN A 55 -2.29 -4.88 -5.88
CA GLN A 55 -0.90 -5.25 -6.07
C GLN A 55 -0.07 -3.98 -6.29
N GLY A 56 1.03 -3.89 -5.57
CA GLY A 56 2.07 -2.88 -5.79
C GLY A 56 3.39 -3.52 -6.26
N GLY A 57 4.40 -2.70 -6.52
CA GLY A 57 5.72 -3.19 -6.97
C GLY A 57 6.40 -4.14 -5.98
N PHE A 58 6.09 -4.04 -4.70
CA PHE A 58 6.76 -4.78 -3.61
C PHE A 58 5.86 -5.79 -2.89
N GLY A 59 4.59 -5.86 -3.22
CA GLY A 59 3.71 -6.77 -2.51
C GLY A 59 2.30 -6.82 -3.01
N ILE A 60 1.57 -7.76 -2.46
CA ILE A 60 0.15 -8.00 -2.73
C ILE A 60 -0.61 -7.77 -1.42
N THR A 61 -1.70 -7.03 -1.50
CA THR A 61 -2.59 -6.80 -0.34
C THR A 61 -3.88 -7.59 -0.53
N TYR A 62 -4.28 -8.29 0.51
CA TYR A 62 -5.49 -9.13 0.53
C TYR A 62 -6.45 -8.64 1.60
N ILE A 63 -7.74 -8.85 1.38
CA ILE A 63 -8.69 -8.85 2.49
C ILE A 63 -8.53 -10.14 3.29
N GLY A 64 -8.66 -10.05 4.60
CA GLY A 64 -8.65 -11.22 5.48
C GLY A 64 -9.60 -11.07 6.66
N LEU A 65 -9.75 -12.15 7.40
CA LEU A 65 -10.48 -12.18 8.66
C LEU A 65 -9.57 -12.72 9.77
N ASP A 66 -9.44 -11.99 10.86
CA ASP A 66 -8.90 -12.54 12.09
C ASP A 66 -9.94 -13.50 12.70
N LEU A 67 -9.65 -14.79 12.69
CA LEU A 67 -10.58 -15.84 13.13
C LEU A 67 -10.84 -15.82 14.64
N LEU A 68 -9.90 -15.26 15.43
CA LEU A 68 -10.06 -15.14 16.87
C LEU A 68 -10.88 -13.91 17.24
N LEU A 69 -10.57 -12.77 16.63
CA LEU A 69 -11.25 -11.51 16.93
C LEU A 69 -12.52 -11.30 16.08
N GLN A 70 -12.74 -12.13 15.05
CA GLN A 70 -13.85 -12.00 14.09
C GLN A 70 -13.89 -10.62 13.43
N GLN A 71 -12.71 -10.05 13.14
CA GLN A 71 -12.54 -8.72 12.55
C GLN A 71 -11.90 -8.81 11.18
N LYS A 72 -12.39 -7.99 10.24
CA LYS A 72 -11.74 -7.80 8.94
C LYS A 72 -10.35 -7.20 9.15
N VAL A 73 -9.40 -7.68 8.36
CA VAL A 73 -8.02 -7.18 8.34
C VAL A 73 -7.56 -7.01 6.89
N ALA A 74 -6.60 -6.12 6.66
CA ALA A 74 -5.83 -6.08 5.44
C ALA A 74 -4.50 -6.80 5.68
N ILE A 75 -4.10 -7.68 4.76
CA ILE A 75 -2.87 -8.47 4.90
C ILE A 75 -1.98 -8.21 3.69
N LYS A 76 -0.83 -7.59 3.93
CA LYS A 76 0.16 -7.29 2.90
C LYS A 76 1.24 -8.36 2.91
N GLU A 77 1.40 -9.02 1.78
CA GLU A 77 2.44 -10.00 1.52
C GLU A 77 3.64 -9.35 0.83
N TYR A 78 4.85 -9.64 1.27
CA TYR A 78 6.05 -9.25 0.54
C TYR A 78 6.19 -10.12 -0.72
N PHE A 79 5.96 -9.50 -1.89
CA PHE A 79 5.99 -10.18 -3.19
C PHE A 79 6.49 -9.19 -4.26
N PRO A 80 7.81 -8.95 -4.37
CA PRO A 80 8.38 -7.89 -5.20
C PRO A 80 8.35 -8.25 -6.68
N THR A 81 7.20 -8.07 -7.32
CA THR A 81 6.97 -8.33 -8.75
C THR A 81 7.81 -7.45 -9.66
N CYS A 82 8.16 -6.25 -9.21
CA CYS A 82 9.00 -5.32 -9.96
C CYS A 82 10.39 -5.86 -10.29
N THR A 83 10.84 -6.90 -9.59
CA THR A 83 12.16 -7.51 -9.81
C THR A 83 12.13 -8.61 -10.87
N GLY A 84 10.95 -9.14 -11.23
CA GLY A 84 10.81 -10.34 -12.07
C GLY A 84 11.44 -11.61 -11.49
N MET A 85 11.81 -11.57 -10.20
CA MET A 85 12.62 -12.60 -9.53
C MET A 85 11.83 -13.44 -8.53
N VAL A 86 10.52 -13.24 -8.48
CA VAL A 86 9.62 -13.93 -7.57
C VAL A 86 8.48 -14.57 -8.36
N SER A 87 8.14 -15.79 -7.99
CA SER A 87 6.98 -16.53 -8.52
C SER A 87 6.31 -17.28 -7.37
N ARG A 88 5.22 -17.97 -7.67
CA ARG A 88 4.51 -18.76 -6.66
C ARG A 88 4.35 -20.20 -7.13
N GLU A 89 4.67 -21.15 -6.25
CA GLU A 89 4.42 -22.55 -6.46
C GLU A 89 3.18 -23.00 -5.70
N ASN A 90 2.36 -23.86 -6.34
CA ASN A 90 1.14 -24.44 -5.76
C ASN A 90 0.19 -23.41 -5.10
N ARG A 91 0.21 -22.15 -5.59
CA ARG A 91 -0.58 -21.05 -5.03
C ARG A 91 -0.37 -20.78 -3.53
N SER A 92 0.75 -21.20 -2.96
CA SER A 92 1.09 -21.00 -1.56
C SER A 92 2.49 -20.44 -1.38
N THR A 93 3.51 -21.21 -1.72
CA THR A 93 4.91 -20.90 -1.42
C THR A 93 5.49 -19.93 -2.44
N VAL A 94 6.17 -18.91 -1.96
CA VAL A 94 6.93 -17.97 -2.80
C VAL A 94 8.25 -18.62 -3.19
N VAL A 95 8.53 -18.64 -4.48
CA VAL A 95 9.76 -19.17 -5.06
C VAL A 95 10.61 -18.00 -5.54
N TRP A 96 11.81 -17.92 -5.01
CA TRP A 96 12.80 -16.94 -5.40
C TRP A 96 13.70 -17.49 -6.51
N SER A 97 13.97 -16.72 -7.55
CA SER A 97 14.84 -17.17 -8.64
C SER A 97 16.23 -17.52 -8.11
N SER A 98 16.90 -18.52 -8.71
CA SER A 98 18.24 -18.97 -8.33
C SER A 98 19.29 -17.85 -8.42
N ALA A 99 19.04 -16.82 -9.23
CA ALA A 99 19.89 -15.63 -9.28
C ALA A 99 19.88 -14.81 -7.98
N MET A 100 18.87 -15.01 -7.13
CA MET A 100 18.68 -14.30 -5.85
C MET A 100 18.97 -15.17 -4.63
N VAL A 101 18.88 -16.50 -4.76
CA VAL A 101 19.15 -17.43 -3.66
C VAL A 101 20.64 -17.33 -3.28
N GLY A 102 20.89 -17.00 -2.02
CA GLY A 102 22.26 -16.82 -1.50
C GLY A 102 22.89 -15.45 -1.77
N LYS A 103 22.20 -14.52 -2.43
CA LYS A 103 22.66 -13.13 -2.59
C LYS A 103 22.05 -12.21 -1.56
N THR A 104 22.88 -11.29 -1.05
CA THR A 104 22.52 -10.31 -0.02
C THR A 104 21.30 -9.43 -0.35
N GLY A 105 20.86 -9.38 -1.61
CA GLY A 105 19.76 -8.52 -2.06
C GLY A 105 18.36 -8.99 -1.64
N THR A 106 18.04 -10.30 -1.80
CA THR A 106 16.72 -10.84 -1.42
C THR A 106 16.52 -10.78 0.09
N GLN A 107 17.55 -11.22 0.83
CA GLN A 107 17.52 -11.18 2.29
C GLN A 107 17.39 -9.75 2.80
N ARG A 108 18.13 -8.80 2.20
CA ARG A 108 18.03 -7.37 2.57
C ARG A 108 16.63 -6.80 2.35
N GLY A 109 15.99 -7.10 1.22
CA GLY A 109 14.63 -6.64 0.94
C GLY A 109 13.61 -7.20 1.92
N PHE A 110 13.73 -8.49 2.23
CA PHE A 110 12.91 -9.16 3.22
C PHE A 110 13.12 -8.58 4.63
N ASP A 111 14.38 -8.41 5.05
CA ASP A 111 14.72 -7.80 6.33
C ASP A 111 14.29 -6.35 6.42
N SER A 112 14.39 -5.59 5.31
CA SER A 112 13.92 -4.23 5.22
C SER A 112 12.40 -4.16 5.40
N PHE A 113 11.65 -5.02 4.73
CA PHE A 113 10.20 -5.13 4.88
C PHE A 113 9.78 -5.42 6.33
N LEU A 114 10.44 -6.38 6.98
CA LEU A 114 10.18 -6.70 8.38
C LEU A 114 10.57 -5.56 9.34
N LYS A 115 11.71 -4.92 9.09
CA LYS A 115 12.19 -3.79 9.89
C LYS A 115 11.21 -2.62 9.84
N GLU A 116 10.73 -2.30 8.66
CA GLU A 116 9.75 -1.24 8.43
C GLU A 116 8.42 -1.57 9.10
N ALA A 117 7.93 -2.80 8.91
CA ALA A 117 6.72 -3.27 9.57
C ALA A 117 6.78 -3.14 11.11
N ARG A 118 7.96 -3.43 11.70
CA ARG A 118 8.19 -3.25 13.14
C ARG A 118 8.22 -1.77 13.54
N LYS A 119 8.71 -0.88 12.67
CA LYS A 119 8.64 0.57 12.92
C LYS A 119 7.18 1.05 12.89
N MET A 120 6.41 0.62 11.87
CA MET A 120 4.98 0.92 11.77
C MET A 120 4.20 0.45 12.99
N ALA A 121 4.49 -0.74 13.50
CA ALA A 121 3.83 -1.26 14.70
C ALA A 121 4.05 -0.37 15.94
N LYS A 122 5.16 0.40 16.00
CA LYS A 122 5.42 1.38 17.07
C LYS A 122 4.60 2.67 16.95
N LEU A 123 4.02 2.93 15.78
CA LEU A 123 3.14 4.08 15.53
C LEU A 123 1.69 3.82 15.93
N GLY A 124 1.41 2.68 16.57
CA GLY A 124 0.06 2.32 16.99
C GLY A 124 -0.60 3.44 17.78
N GLY A 125 -1.79 3.87 17.33
CA GLY A 125 -2.57 4.92 17.95
C GLY A 125 -2.42 6.32 17.34
N ILE A 126 -1.55 6.53 16.35
CA ILE A 126 -1.56 7.80 15.59
C ILE A 126 -2.86 7.85 14.76
N PRO A 127 -3.71 8.86 14.96
CA PRO A 127 -4.95 8.99 14.19
C PRO A 127 -4.67 9.05 12.69
N ASN A 128 -5.64 8.68 11.86
CA ASN A 128 -5.57 8.81 10.39
C ASN A 128 -4.38 8.09 9.71
N VAL A 129 -3.73 7.17 10.41
CA VAL A 129 -2.68 6.27 9.88
C VAL A 129 -3.12 4.84 10.13
N VAL A 130 -2.97 3.97 9.13
CA VAL A 130 -3.34 2.56 9.28
C VAL A 130 -2.50 1.87 10.36
N GLY A 131 -3.18 1.18 11.28
CA GLY A 131 -2.53 0.46 12.38
C GLY A 131 -2.02 -0.92 11.94
N VAL A 132 -0.82 -1.31 12.41
CA VAL A 132 -0.28 -2.65 12.25
C VAL A 132 -0.66 -3.50 13.45
N LYS A 133 -1.33 -4.64 13.18
CA LYS A 133 -1.78 -5.60 14.21
C LYS A 133 -0.76 -6.71 14.46
N SER A 134 -0.11 -7.20 13.40
CA SER A 134 0.81 -8.34 13.49
C SER A 134 1.78 -8.36 12.31
N VAL A 135 2.93 -9.00 12.53
CA VAL A 135 3.94 -9.26 11.50
C VAL A 135 4.46 -10.67 11.70
N PHE A 136 4.49 -11.49 10.65
CA PHE A 136 4.99 -12.86 10.72
C PHE A 136 5.59 -13.31 9.39
N THR A 137 6.27 -14.45 9.41
CA THR A 137 6.84 -15.09 8.22
C THR A 137 6.19 -16.45 8.00
N GLN A 138 5.86 -16.75 6.75
CA GLN A 138 5.31 -18.03 6.30
C GLN A 138 5.47 -18.11 4.78
N ASN A 139 5.39 -19.30 4.18
CA ASN A 139 5.42 -19.49 2.72
C ASN A 139 6.65 -18.86 2.04
N GLU A 140 7.81 -18.88 2.71
CA GLU A 140 9.07 -18.26 2.24
C GLU A 140 8.96 -16.76 2.00
N THR A 141 8.02 -16.07 2.68
CA THR A 141 7.84 -14.64 2.61
C THR A 141 7.38 -14.05 3.95
N ALA A 142 7.13 -12.75 3.98
CA ALA A 142 6.66 -12.01 5.16
C ALA A 142 5.28 -11.41 4.92
N TYR A 143 4.52 -11.30 6.00
CA TYR A 143 3.17 -10.75 6.02
C TYR A 143 3.07 -9.65 7.09
N ILE A 144 2.39 -8.55 6.73
CA ILE A 144 1.97 -7.49 7.65
C ILE A 144 0.45 -7.54 7.72
N VAL A 145 -0.09 -7.70 8.91
CA VAL A 145 -1.54 -7.62 9.18
C VAL A 145 -1.84 -6.22 9.69
N MET A 146 -2.79 -5.56 9.06
CA MET A 146 -3.16 -4.18 9.33
C MET A 146 -4.66 -4.06 9.55
N ASP A 147 -5.10 -2.91 10.08
CA ASP A 147 -6.51 -2.56 10.09
C ASP A 147 -7.07 -2.57 8.68
N PHE A 148 -8.26 -3.17 8.49
CA PHE A 148 -9.00 -3.03 7.26
C PHE A 148 -9.79 -1.73 7.33
N ILE A 149 -9.50 -0.82 6.42
CA ILE A 149 -10.18 0.49 6.34
C ILE A 149 -11.30 0.38 5.31
N GLU A 150 -12.54 0.51 5.75
CA GLU A 150 -13.68 0.58 4.85
C GLU A 150 -13.73 1.94 4.15
N GLY A 151 -14.07 1.94 2.87
CA GLY A 151 -14.16 3.18 2.08
C GLY A 151 -13.64 3.00 0.66
N GLU A 152 -13.28 4.11 0.05
CA GLU A 152 -12.66 4.18 -1.27
C GLU A 152 -11.36 4.97 -1.21
N THR A 153 -10.41 4.67 -2.10
CA THR A 153 -9.20 5.49 -2.18
C THR A 153 -9.53 6.88 -2.70
N LEU A 154 -8.73 7.87 -2.30
CA LEU A 154 -8.88 9.23 -2.82
C LEU A 154 -8.75 9.26 -4.35
N GLN A 155 -7.93 8.37 -4.93
CA GLN A 155 -7.84 8.17 -6.38
C GLN A 155 -9.19 7.72 -6.98
N GLN A 156 -9.84 6.73 -6.39
CA GLN A 156 -11.17 6.26 -6.84
C GLN A 156 -12.23 7.36 -6.71
N LYS A 157 -12.19 8.10 -5.59
CA LYS A 157 -13.08 9.23 -5.36
C LYS A 157 -12.91 10.32 -6.42
N MET A 158 -11.65 10.66 -6.77
CA MET A 158 -11.32 11.61 -7.83
C MET A 158 -11.80 11.13 -9.21
N GLN A 159 -11.62 9.85 -9.52
CA GLN A 159 -12.09 9.26 -10.78
C GLN A 159 -13.60 9.34 -10.95
N LYS A 160 -14.36 9.19 -9.86
CA LYS A 160 -15.82 9.25 -9.87
C LYS A 160 -16.36 10.68 -9.92
N ASN A 161 -15.77 11.57 -9.13
CA ASN A 161 -16.38 12.87 -8.83
C ASN A 161 -15.64 14.05 -9.51
N GLY A 162 -14.46 13.80 -10.11
CA GLY A 162 -13.59 14.86 -10.64
C GLY A 162 -12.81 15.62 -9.55
N PRO A 163 -12.20 16.76 -9.92
CA PRO A 163 -11.43 17.60 -9.00
C PRO A 163 -12.26 18.15 -7.85
N MET A 164 -11.61 18.36 -6.72
CA MET A 164 -12.20 18.95 -5.51
C MET A 164 -11.93 20.47 -5.48
N ASP A 165 -12.83 21.22 -4.85
CA ASP A 165 -12.51 22.59 -4.47
C ASP A 165 -11.39 22.61 -3.41
N PHE A 166 -10.64 23.72 -3.37
CA PHE A 166 -9.45 23.81 -2.51
C PHE A 166 -9.77 23.65 -1.02
N ASP A 167 -10.86 24.26 -0.56
CA ASP A 167 -11.25 24.21 0.87
C ASP A 167 -11.64 22.80 1.30
N SER A 168 -12.36 22.09 0.46
CA SER A 168 -12.71 20.67 0.69
C SER A 168 -11.48 19.77 0.67
N CYS A 169 -10.55 20.03 -0.25
CA CYS A 169 -9.29 19.30 -0.31
C CYS A 169 -8.46 19.54 0.96
N ILE A 170 -8.28 20.78 1.40
CA ILE A 170 -7.52 21.11 2.61
C ILE A 170 -8.19 20.54 3.86
N ARG A 171 -9.51 20.62 3.99
CA ARG A 171 -10.24 19.97 5.10
C ARG A 171 -9.98 18.47 5.17
N LEU A 172 -9.95 17.81 4.02
CA LEU A 172 -9.65 16.38 3.95
C LEU A 172 -8.19 16.06 4.30
N MET A 173 -7.24 16.87 3.82
CA MET A 173 -5.81 16.59 3.96
C MET A 173 -5.21 17.03 5.32
N THR A 174 -5.81 18.02 5.99
CA THR A 174 -5.31 18.53 7.27
C THR A 174 -5.12 17.45 8.34
N PRO A 175 -6.09 16.53 8.59
CA PRO A 175 -5.89 15.45 9.56
C PRO A 175 -4.69 14.55 9.23
N ILE A 176 -4.46 14.25 7.93
CA ILE A 176 -3.30 13.46 7.49
C ILE A 176 -2.00 14.23 7.73
N MET A 177 -1.94 15.53 7.41
CA MET A 177 -0.76 16.35 7.63
C MET A 177 -0.38 16.41 9.11
N GLN A 178 -1.37 16.53 10.00
CA GLN A 178 -1.15 16.50 11.46
C GLN A 178 -0.59 15.16 11.91
N SER A 179 -1.17 14.05 11.44
CA SER A 179 -0.72 12.70 11.77
C SER A 179 0.68 12.42 11.21
N LEU A 180 0.97 12.92 10.01
CA LEU A 180 2.28 12.80 9.39
C LEU A 180 3.37 13.52 10.18
N ALA A 181 3.06 14.72 10.73
CA ALA A 181 3.98 15.42 11.61
C ALA A 181 4.32 14.59 12.86
N GLU A 182 3.36 13.83 13.40
CA GLU A 182 3.61 12.91 14.52
C GLU A 182 4.46 11.71 14.10
N VAL A 183 4.18 11.12 12.93
CA VAL A 183 5.00 10.05 12.34
C VAL A 183 6.47 10.49 12.17
N HIS A 184 6.68 11.73 11.71
CA HIS A 184 8.03 12.30 11.53
C HIS A 184 8.78 12.46 12.85
N LYS A 185 8.12 12.80 13.97
CA LYS A 185 8.74 12.86 15.31
C LYS A 185 9.31 11.49 15.74
N HIS A 186 8.73 10.40 15.24
CA HIS A 186 9.24 9.04 15.48
C HIS A 186 10.38 8.63 14.50
N GLY A 187 10.87 9.57 13.68
CA GLY A 187 11.95 9.33 12.73
C GLY A 187 11.54 8.45 11.53
N ILE A 188 10.24 8.41 11.20
CA ILE A 188 9.70 7.62 10.09
C ILE A 188 9.26 8.57 8.98
N ILE A 189 9.67 8.27 7.76
CA ILE A 189 9.27 8.99 6.54
C ILE A 189 8.41 8.05 5.71
N HIS A 190 7.27 8.52 5.22
CA HIS A 190 6.29 7.71 4.49
C HIS A 190 6.76 7.32 3.08
N ARG A 191 7.29 8.28 2.32
CA ARG A 191 7.89 8.11 0.97
C ARG A 191 6.93 7.68 -0.15
N ASP A 192 5.64 7.50 0.14
CA ASP A 192 4.66 7.04 -0.84
C ASP A 192 3.28 7.70 -0.68
N ILE A 193 3.28 8.98 -0.35
CA ILE A 193 2.03 9.74 -0.26
C ILE A 193 1.51 10.01 -1.67
N SER A 194 0.27 9.61 -1.91
CA SER A 194 -0.41 9.75 -3.19
C SER A 194 -1.90 9.42 -3.03
N PRO A 195 -2.77 9.77 -3.96
CA PRO A 195 -4.22 9.55 -3.82
C PRO A 195 -4.63 8.08 -3.64
N ASP A 196 -3.88 7.12 -4.14
CA ASP A 196 -4.16 5.69 -3.97
C ASP A 196 -3.77 5.16 -2.59
N ASN A 197 -2.90 5.88 -1.88
CA ASN A 197 -2.49 5.52 -0.51
C ASN A 197 -3.25 6.32 0.56
N ILE A 198 -4.32 7.02 0.18
CA ILE A 198 -5.24 7.69 1.10
C ILE A 198 -6.62 7.07 0.93
N MET A 199 -7.11 6.41 1.98
CA MET A 199 -8.48 5.90 2.03
C MET A 199 -9.41 6.96 2.61
N VAL A 200 -10.57 7.15 2.01
CA VAL A 200 -11.64 8.01 2.53
C VAL A 200 -12.77 7.11 3.02
N GLN A 201 -13.00 7.11 4.32
CA GLN A 201 -14.03 6.32 4.97
C GLN A 201 -15.44 6.86 4.65
N PRO A 202 -16.54 6.08 4.87
CA PRO A 202 -17.90 6.52 4.61
C PRO A 202 -18.31 7.78 5.39
N ASP A 203 -17.71 8.01 6.56
CA ASP A 203 -17.92 9.24 7.36
C ASP A 203 -17.06 10.44 6.91
N GLY A 204 -16.31 10.27 5.81
CA GLY A 204 -15.45 11.30 5.23
C GLY A 204 -14.06 11.42 5.86
N LYS A 205 -13.72 10.62 6.86
CA LYS A 205 -12.39 10.64 7.48
C LYS A 205 -11.34 10.04 6.56
N PRO A 206 -10.21 10.72 6.35
CA PRO A 206 -9.11 10.15 5.60
C PRO A 206 -8.22 9.26 6.48
N VAL A 207 -7.67 8.20 5.90
CA VAL A 207 -6.66 7.34 6.55
C VAL A 207 -5.52 7.11 5.56
N LEU A 208 -4.31 7.40 5.99
CA LEU A 208 -3.09 7.15 5.24
C LEU A 208 -2.73 5.66 5.34
N LEU A 209 -2.64 5.02 4.20
CA LEU A 209 -2.25 3.62 4.06
C LEU A 209 -0.74 3.51 3.84
N ASP A 210 -0.21 2.30 3.95
CA ASP A 210 1.10 1.87 3.45
C ASP A 210 2.25 2.87 3.63
N LEU A 211 2.81 2.91 4.83
CA LEU A 211 4.16 3.46 4.99
C LEU A 211 5.10 2.64 4.09
N GLY A 212 5.77 3.30 3.15
CA GLY A 212 6.52 2.72 2.02
C GLY A 212 7.60 1.69 2.37
N ALA A 213 7.19 0.64 3.05
CA ALA A 213 7.95 -0.37 3.78
C ALA A 213 9.00 -1.16 2.97
N ALA A 214 9.09 -0.98 1.66
CA ALA A 214 9.95 -1.78 0.81
C ALA A 214 10.87 -0.94 -0.10
N LYS A 215 10.96 0.36 0.13
CA LYS A 215 11.68 1.27 -0.79
C LYS A 215 13.21 1.29 -0.60
N ASP A 216 13.75 0.61 0.41
CA ASP A 216 15.21 0.55 0.66
C ASP A 216 15.86 -0.71 0.03
N LEU A 217 15.35 -1.18 -1.12
CA LEU A 217 15.95 -2.30 -1.84
C LEU A 217 17.18 -1.85 -2.63
N ASP A 218 18.36 -2.14 -2.12
CA ASP A 218 19.60 -2.15 -2.89
C ASP A 218 19.66 -3.45 -3.73
N ILE A 219 19.21 -3.40 -4.97
CA ILE A 219 19.39 -4.51 -5.91
C ILE A 219 20.76 -4.34 -6.57
N GLN A 220 21.73 -5.22 -6.23
CA GLN A 220 22.99 -5.28 -6.95
C GLN A 220 22.77 -5.92 -8.31
N GLY A 221 23.05 -5.18 -9.39
CA GLY A 221 23.15 -5.71 -10.75
C GLY A 221 24.26 -6.76 -10.90
N LYS A 222 24.22 -7.54 -11.99
CA LYS A 222 25.24 -8.58 -12.29
C LYS A 222 26.66 -8.03 -12.43
N ASP A 223 26.80 -6.74 -12.66
CA ASP A 223 28.05 -5.98 -12.84
C ASP A 223 28.55 -5.29 -11.58
N GLY A 224 27.93 -5.58 -10.41
CA GLY A 224 28.25 -4.90 -9.15
C GLY A 224 27.61 -3.50 -9.04
N SER A 225 26.91 -3.03 -10.06
CA SER A 225 26.11 -1.80 -9.97
C SER A 225 24.92 -2.04 -9.07
N ILE A 226 24.71 -1.16 -8.10
CA ILE A 226 23.49 -1.18 -7.30
C ILE A 226 22.45 -0.43 -8.12
N GLN A 227 21.56 -1.16 -8.77
CA GLN A 227 20.37 -0.54 -9.38
C GLN A 227 19.42 -0.13 -8.26
N THR A 228 19.63 1.05 -7.73
CA THR A 228 18.68 1.67 -6.84
C THR A 228 17.53 2.22 -7.68
N THR A 229 16.40 1.57 -7.67
CA THR A 229 15.07 2.11 -7.37
C THR A 229 14.52 3.26 -8.20
N GLN A 230 14.89 3.46 -9.45
CA GLN A 230 14.01 4.20 -10.38
C GLN A 230 12.60 3.56 -10.46
N MET A 231 12.48 2.29 -10.04
CA MET A 231 11.23 1.52 -10.04
C MET A 231 10.29 1.84 -8.85
N VAL A 232 10.71 2.67 -7.91
CA VAL A 232 9.97 2.95 -6.67
C VAL A 232 9.37 4.34 -6.63
N ALA A 233 9.89 5.24 -7.45
CA ALA A 233 9.39 6.60 -7.52
C ALA A 233 8.07 6.64 -8.29
N LYS A 234 7.04 7.22 -7.68
CA LYS A 234 5.73 7.40 -8.28
C LYS A 234 5.71 8.68 -9.10
N GLN A 235 5.55 8.52 -10.41
CA GLN A 235 5.56 9.66 -11.34
C GLN A 235 4.57 10.74 -10.88
N GLY A 236 5.02 11.99 -10.89
CA GLY A 236 4.26 13.15 -10.46
C GLY A 236 4.21 13.37 -8.94
N PHE A 237 4.31 12.31 -8.12
CA PHE A 237 4.18 12.41 -6.66
C PHE A 237 5.50 12.31 -5.90
N SER A 238 6.50 11.59 -6.43
CA SER A 238 7.78 11.42 -5.77
C SER A 238 8.74 12.58 -6.05
N PRO A 239 9.39 13.14 -5.01
CA PRO A 239 10.40 14.19 -5.18
C PRO A 239 11.71 13.66 -5.74
N ILE A 240 12.59 14.57 -6.17
CA ILE A 240 13.81 14.25 -6.91
C ILE A 240 14.81 13.38 -6.14
N GLU A 241 14.86 13.50 -4.81
CA GLU A 241 15.72 12.69 -3.97
C GLU A 241 15.36 11.20 -4.01
N GLN A 242 14.11 10.85 -4.32
CA GLN A 242 13.69 9.46 -4.48
C GLN A 242 14.15 8.83 -5.80
N TYR A 243 14.60 9.62 -6.77
CA TYR A 243 15.18 9.17 -8.05
C TYR A 243 16.72 9.07 -7.99
N ARG A 244 17.33 9.57 -6.92
CA ARG A 244 18.80 9.63 -6.80
C ARG A 244 19.30 8.59 -5.78
N LYS A 245 20.31 7.83 -6.19
CA LYS A 245 21.05 6.96 -5.30
C LYS A 245 21.79 7.81 -4.25
N ASN A 246 21.71 7.39 -2.99
CA ASN A 246 22.37 8.04 -1.86
C ASN A 246 21.87 9.46 -1.54
N ALA A 247 20.73 9.89 -2.06
CA ALA A 247 20.13 11.15 -1.62
C ALA A 247 19.48 11.01 -0.24
N SER A 248 19.65 12.05 0.57
CA SER A 248 18.98 12.10 1.88
C SER A 248 17.47 12.25 1.70
N VAL A 249 16.71 11.44 2.38
CA VAL A 249 15.25 11.57 2.51
C VAL A 249 14.90 12.07 3.91
N GLY A 250 13.84 12.85 4.01
CA GLY A 250 13.43 13.42 5.28
C GLY A 250 11.95 13.86 5.23
N PRO A 251 11.48 14.59 6.24
CA PRO A 251 10.11 15.11 6.27
C PRO A 251 9.73 15.89 5.00
N TRP A 252 10.67 16.59 4.38
CA TRP A 252 10.47 17.33 3.12
C TRP A 252 10.05 16.44 1.95
N THR A 253 10.48 15.18 1.92
CA THR A 253 10.09 14.18 0.93
C THR A 253 8.57 13.97 0.96
N ASP A 254 7.99 13.81 2.15
CA ASP A 254 6.55 13.65 2.34
C ASP A 254 5.79 14.96 2.10
N VAL A 255 6.38 16.11 2.44
CA VAL A 255 5.78 17.42 2.17
C VAL A 255 5.62 17.65 0.66
N TYR A 256 6.63 17.29 -0.14
CA TYR A 256 6.52 17.35 -1.61
C TYR A 256 5.38 16.47 -2.11
N SER A 257 5.36 15.19 -1.70
CA SER A 257 4.35 14.23 -2.13
C SER A 257 2.93 14.64 -1.71
N MET A 258 2.79 15.23 -0.52
CA MET A 258 1.54 15.81 -0.04
C MET A 258 1.09 16.99 -0.90
N ALA A 259 1.98 17.92 -1.22
CA ALA A 259 1.68 19.06 -2.07
C ALA A 259 1.29 18.61 -3.49
N ALA A 260 2.00 17.63 -4.05
CA ALA A 260 1.67 17.02 -5.35
C ALA A 260 0.29 16.34 -5.33
N THR A 261 -0.05 15.68 -4.23
CA THR A 261 -1.37 15.05 -4.03
C THR A 261 -2.48 16.11 -3.96
N ILE A 262 -2.29 17.19 -3.21
CA ILE A 262 -3.24 18.32 -3.13
C ILE A 262 -3.41 18.96 -4.51
N TYR A 263 -2.31 19.23 -5.22
CA TYR A 263 -2.37 19.77 -6.57
C TYR A 263 -3.22 18.89 -7.50
N TYR A 264 -2.95 17.57 -7.52
CA TYR A 264 -3.75 16.63 -8.32
C TYR A 264 -5.22 16.64 -7.93
N CYS A 265 -5.53 16.63 -6.62
CA CYS A 265 -6.91 16.65 -6.15
C CYS A 265 -7.66 17.92 -6.54
N CYS A 266 -6.99 19.08 -6.57
CA CYS A 266 -7.62 20.35 -6.93
C CYS A 266 -7.72 20.58 -8.43
N THR A 267 -6.79 20.04 -9.21
CA THR A 267 -6.71 20.31 -10.67
C THR A 267 -7.20 19.17 -11.55
N GLY A 268 -7.17 17.93 -11.04
CA GLY A 268 -7.36 16.72 -11.83
C GLY A 268 -6.19 16.39 -12.75
N VAL A 269 -5.13 17.20 -12.74
CA VAL A 269 -3.95 17.07 -13.61
C VAL A 269 -2.79 16.49 -12.81
N LEU A 270 -2.18 15.41 -13.34
CA LEU A 270 -0.98 14.82 -12.74
C LEU A 270 0.16 15.84 -12.84
N PRO A 271 0.85 16.18 -11.73
CA PRO A 271 2.03 17.05 -11.79
C PRO A 271 3.10 16.43 -12.70
N PRO A 272 3.88 17.26 -13.45
CA PRO A 272 5.06 16.75 -14.13
C PRO A 272 6.02 16.08 -13.15
N SER A 273 6.74 15.04 -13.60
CA SER A 273 7.67 14.34 -12.72
C SER A 273 8.77 15.28 -12.19
N ALA A 274 9.30 14.99 -11.01
CA ALA A 274 10.37 15.80 -10.45
C ALA A 274 11.61 15.86 -11.35
N THR A 275 11.84 14.82 -12.15
CA THR A 275 12.93 14.78 -13.14
C THR A 275 12.66 15.72 -14.33
N ASP A 276 11.43 15.76 -14.84
CA ASP A 276 11.06 16.65 -15.95
C ASP A 276 11.14 18.11 -15.51
N ARG A 277 10.64 18.41 -14.29
CA ARG A 277 10.68 19.76 -13.69
C ARG A 277 12.09 20.29 -13.46
N MET A 278 13.09 19.42 -13.34
CA MET A 278 14.49 19.85 -13.28
C MET A 278 15.02 20.34 -14.63
N ILE A 279 14.46 19.85 -15.74
CA ILE A 279 14.84 20.24 -17.11
C ILE A 279 14.04 21.47 -17.47
N GLU A 280 12.72 21.40 -17.36
CA GLU A 280 11.78 22.48 -17.62
C GLU A 280 10.58 22.35 -16.69
N ASP A 281 10.38 23.34 -15.80
CA ASP A 281 9.25 23.32 -14.89
C ASP A 281 7.99 23.87 -15.59
N THR A 282 7.20 22.94 -16.11
CA THR A 282 5.92 23.24 -16.79
C THR A 282 4.74 23.24 -15.81
N LEU A 283 4.98 23.15 -14.49
CA LEU A 283 3.93 23.19 -13.49
C LEU A 283 3.19 24.55 -13.56
N THR A 284 1.92 24.50 -13.91
CA THR A 284 1.09 25.71 -13.98
C THR A 284 0.44 25.96 -12.63
N CYS A 285 0.73 27.10 -12.01
CA CYS A 285 0.07 27.59 -10.80
C CYS A 285 -1.37 28.08 -11.05
N ARG A 286 -2.17 27.34 -11.82
CA ARG A 286 -3.58 27.69 -12.04
C ARG A 286 -4.48 26.50 -11.73
N PRO A 287 -5.01 26.37 -10.51
CA PRO A 287 -6.43 26.10 -10.43
C PRO A 287 -7.13 27.41 -10.83
N ARG A 288 -7.81 27.46 -11.94
CA ARG A 288 -8.94 28.40 -12.02
C ARG A 288 -9.89 27.95 -10.92
N LEU A 289 -9.79 28.62 -9.78
CA LEU A 289 -10.84 28.62 -8.78
C LEU A 289 -12.04 29.22 -9.52
N THR A 290 -12.83 28.39 -10.18
CA THR A 290 -14.18 28.78 -10.63
C THR A 290 -14.94 29.03 -9.36
N LYS A 291 -15.36 30.30 -9.21
CA LYS A 291 -16.27 30.78 -8.18
C LYS A 291 -17.55 29.99 -8.16
#